data_b25a40b38561730d1957cd5662fea680
#
_entry.id   b25a40b38561730d1957cd5662fea680
#
_cell.length_a   1.000
_cell.length_b   1.000
_cell.length_c   1.000
_cell.angle_alpha   90.00
_cell.angle_beta   90.00
_cell.angle_gamma   90.00
#
_symmetry.space_group_name_H-M   'P 1'
#
loop_
_entity.id
_entity.type
_entity.pdbx_description
1 polymer ?
#
loop_
_entity_poly.entity_id
_entity_poly.type
_entity_poly.pdbx_seq_one_letter_code
_entity_poly.pdbx_strand_id
1 'polypeptide(L)'
;MDSLPHPPGASADEQAARRHAAFTIFSTLRPRDAQDAMLVARIAAAQFYITDDLRCAAQPDLASNLKLRHRKSATGLDRMMEAARRELSRLQAFPARQPAVLAVSIPAPRVQPVPAAAPEVAAQQAVPRSRQVAAAGGQ
;
A
#
# COMPACT_ATOMS: atom_id res chain seq x y z
N MET A 1 1.77 -0.73 -0.74
CA MET A 1 0.41 -1.00 -1.27
C MET A 1 0.06 -2.50 -1.29
N ASP A 2 0.73 -3.32 -0.47
CA ASP A 2 0.52 -4.79 -0.44
C ASP A 2 -0.65 -5.27 0.42
N SER A 3 -1.48 -4.36 0.92
CA SER A 3 -2.55 -4.67 1.87
C SER A 3 -3.96 -4.71 1.27
N LEU A 4 -4.09 -4.80 -0.06
CA LEU A 4 -5.40 -5.07 -0.65
C LEU A 4 -5.79 -6.52 -0.35
N PRO A 5 -6.99 -6.76 0.21
CA PRO A 5 -7.44 -8.12 0.51
C PRO A 5 -7.51 -8.94 -0.79
N HIS A 6 -6.83 -10.07 -0.79
CA HIS A 6 -6.81 -11.00 -1.92
C HIS A 6 -7.61 -12.24 -1.53
N PRO A 7 -8.46 -12.77 -2.42
CA PRO A 7 -9.02 -14.08 -2.20
C PRO A 7 -7.87 -15.10 -2.15
N PRO A 8 -7.94 -16.10 -1.26
CA PRO A 8 -6.94 -17.16 -1.22
C PRO A 8 -6.86 -17.84 -2.60
N GLY A 9 -5.66 -17.92 -3.17
CA GLY A 9 -5.42 -18.53 -4.48
C GLY A 9 -5.55 -17.59 -5.68
N ALA A 10 -5.68 -16.28 -5.49
CA ALA A 10 -5.68 -15.32 -6.61
C ALA A 10 -4.37 -15.36 -7.39
N SER A 11 -4.46 -15.49 -8.72
CA SER A 11 -3.29 -15.45 -9.62
C SER A 11 -2.61 -14.07 -9.61
N ALA A 12 -1.36 -14.01 -10.07
CA ALA A 12 -0.63 -12.75 -10.21
C ALA A 12 -1.37 -11.75 -11.11
N ASP A 13 -2.02 -12.24 -12.17
CA ASP A 13 -2.80 -11.42 -13.09
C ASP A 13 -4.07 -10.86 -12.45
N GLU A 14 -4.77 -11.65 -11.62
CA GLU A 14 -5.93 -11.17 -10.86
C GLU A 14 -5.52 -10.12 -9.83
N GLN A 15 -4.37 -10.30 -9.19
CA GLN A 15 -3.82 -9.30 -8.26
C GLN A 15 -3.44 -8.00 -8.99
N ALA A 16 -2.83 -8.10 -10.18
CA ALA A 16 -2.51 -6.95 -11.02
C ALA A 16 -3.78 -6.21 -11.47
N ALA A 17 -4.80 -6.93 -11.92
CA ALA A 17 -6.10 -6.38 -12.30
C ALA A 17 -6.78 -5.65 -11.14
N ARG A 18 -6.75 -6.21 -9.91
CA ARG A 18 -7.28 -5.56 -8.71
C ARG A 18 -6.53 -4.29 -8.36
N ARG A 19 -5.19 -4.31 -8.42
CA ARG A 19 -4.38 -3.09 -8.20
C ARG A 19 -4.72 -2.00 -9.20
N HIS A 20 -4.85 -2.36 -10.48
CA HIS A 20 -5.24 -1.42 -11.53
C HIS A 20 -6.64 -0.85 -11.28
N ALA A 21 -7.62 -1.69 -10.93
CA ALA A 21 -8.97 -1.24 -10.61
C ALA A 21 -9.00 -0.32 -9.37
N ALA A 22 -8.24 -0.64 -8.32
CA ALA A 22 -8.10 0.22 -7.15
C ALA A 22 -7.53 1.59 -7.54
N PHE A 23 -6.46 1.61 -8.34
CA PHE A 23 -5.87 2.85 -8.83
C PHE A 23 -6.87 3.69 -9.64
N THR A 24 -7.66 3.05 -10.49
CA THR A 24 -8.72 3.71 -11.27
C THR A 24 -9.77 4.37 -10.37
N ILE A 25 -10.21 3.67 -9.30
CA ILE A 25 -11.15 4.22 -8.31
C ILE A 25 -10.53 5.46 -7.63
N PHE A 26 -9.27 5.37 -7.16
CA PHE A 26 -8.58 6.50 -6.55
C PHE A 26 -8.44 7.69 -7.50
N SER A 27 -8.05 7.44 -8.75
CA SER A 27 -7.89 8.49 -9.77
C SER A 27 -9.22 9.17 -10.11
N THR A 28 -10.31 8.41 -10.11
CA THR A 28 -11.65 8.92 -10.43
C THR A 28 -12.23 9.76 -9.29
N LEU A 29 -12.08 9.29 -8.04
CA LEU A 29 -12.66 9.94 -6.86
C LEU A 29 -11.80 11.09 -6.32
N ARG A 30 -10.55 11.23 -6.78
CA ARG A 30 -9.64 12.35 -6.52
C ARG A 30 -9.61 12.81 -5.05
N PRO A 31 -9.12 11.97 -4.13
CA PRO A 31 -9.02 12.37 -2.72
C PRO A 31 -8.12 13.59 -2.57
N ARG A 32 -8.54 14.59 -1.80
CA ARG A 32 -7.82 15.86 -1.60
C ARG A 32 -6.94 15.85 -0.35
N ASP A 33 -7.29 14.98 0.60
CA ASP A 33 -6.59 14.84 1.87
C ASP A 33 -6.62 13.39 2.39
N ALA A 34 -6.04 13.15 3.56
CA ALA A 34 -5.99 11.83 4.16
C ALA A 34 -7.38 11.28 4.52
N GLN A 35 -8.34 12.13 4.89
CA GLN A 35 -9.70 11.72 5.21
C GLN A 35 -10.44 11.28 3.95
N ASP A 36 -10.36 12.05 2.87
CA ASP A 36 -10.88 11.68 1.56
C ASP A 36 -10.25 10.34 1.11
N ALA A 37 -8.93 10.19 1.26
CA ALA A 37 -8.21 8.97 0.87
C ALA A 37 -8.67 7.74 1.65
N MET A 38 -8.96 7.87 2.95
CA MET A 38 -9.53 6.78 3.76
C MET A 38 -10.92 6.37 3.28
N LEU A 39 -11.78 7.33 2.91
CA LEU A 39 -13.11 7.02 2.36
C LEU A 39 -13.00 6.34 1.00
N VAL A 40 -12.12 6.82 0.13
CA VAL A 40 -11.85 6.18 -1.18
C VAL A 40 -11.33 4.75 -1.00
N ALA A 41 -10.43 4.52 -0.03
CA ALA A 41 -9.95 3.18 0.28
C ALA A 41 -11.08 2.24 0.75
N ARG A 42 -12.02 2.73 1.59
CA ARG A 42 -13.21 1.97 2.00
C ARG A 42 -14.13 1.64 0.83
N ILE A 43 -14.35 2.60 -0.08
CA ILE A 43 -15.15 2.40 -1.28
C ILE A 43 -14.50 1.31 -2.15
N ALA A 44 -13.20 1.39 -2.40
CA ALA A 44 -12.47 0.40 -3.20
C ALA A 44 -12.51 -1.00 -2.56
N ALA A 45 -12.26 -1.10 -1.26
CA ALA A 45 -12.32 -2.37 -0.54
C ALA A 45 -13.72 -2.99 -0.59
N ALA A 46 -14.76 -2.20 -0.33
CA ALA A 46 -16.15 -2.66 -0.40
C ALA A 46 -16.50 -3.19 -1.79
N GLN A 47 -16.09 -2.49 -2.86
CA GLN A 47 -16.32 -2.92 -4.25
C GLN A 47 -15.71 -4.30 -4.53
N PHE A 48 -14.49 -4.57 -4.05
CA PHE A 48 -13.85 -5.88 -4.23
C PHE A 48 -14.56 -6.97 -3.43
N TYR A 49 -14.90 -6.72 -2.18
CA TYR A 49 -15.63 -7.70 -1.36
C TYR A 49 -17.02 -8.01 -1.91
N ILE A 50 -17.76 -7.01 -2.41
CA ILE A 50 -19.04 -7.22 -3.10
C ILE A 50 -18.85 -8.14 -4.30
N THR A 51 -17.84 -7.88 -5.13
CA THR A 51 -17.56 -8.70 -6.31
C THR A 51 -17.22 -10.13 -5.93
N ASP A 52 -16.41 -10.34 -4.89
CA ASP A 52 -16.03 -11.67 -4.41
C ASP A 52 -17.24 -12.41 -3.81
N ASP A 53 -18.06 -11.75 -3.00
CA ASP A 53 -19.27 -12.35 -2.43
C ASP A 53 -20.28 -12.75 -3.53
N LEU A 54 -20.47 -11.92 -4.55
CA LEU A 54 -21.33 -12.25 -5.67
C LEU A 54 -20.77 -13.40 -6.52
N ARG A 55 -19.45 -13.46 -6.71
CA ARG A 55 -18.77 -14.57 -7.39
C ARG A 55 -18.96 -15.88 -6.61
N CYS A 56 -18.79 -15.85 -5.28
CA CYS A 56 -19.06 -17.00 -4.43
C CYS A 56 -20.53 -17.42 -4.51
N ALA A 57 -21.47 -16.48 -4.44
CA ALA A 57 -22.90 -16.77 -4.53
C ALA A 57 -23.34 -17.34 -5.89
N ALA A 58 -22.56 -17.12 -6.95
CA ALA A 58 -22.82 -17.62 -8.29
C ALA A 58 -22.32 -19.07 -8.51
N GLN A 59 -21.53 -19.62 -7.58
CA GLN A 59 -21.02 -20.99 -7.70
C GLN A 59 -22.19 -22.02 -7.71
N PRO A 60 -22.27 -22.92 -8.71
CA PRO A 60 -23.40 -23.83 -8.84
C PRO A 60 -23.52 -24.77 -7.64
N ASP A 61 -22.39 -25.28 -7.14
CA ASP A 61 -22.32 -26.33 -6.10
C ASP A 61 -22.39 -25.78 -4.66
N LEU A 62 -22.47 -24.46 -4.50
CA LEU A 62 -22.58 -23.86 -3.17
C LEU A 62 -23.98 -24.06 -2.60
N ALA A 63 -24.07 -24.48 -1.34
CA ALA A 63 -25.34 -24.65 -0.64
C ALA A 63 -26.16 -23.36 -0.60
N SER A 64 -27.50 -23.48 -0.74
CA SER A 64 -28.41 -22.34 -0.85
C SER A 64 -28.34 -21.35 0.31
N ASN A 65 -28.14 -21.84 1.53
CA ASN A 65 -27.94 -21.01 2.73
C ASN A 65 -26.66 -20.17 2.66
N LEU A 66 -25.57 -20.70 2.09
CA LEU A 66 -24.32 -19.98 1.90
C LEU A 66 -24.47 -18.95 0.75
N LYS A 67 -25.14 -19.31 -0.34
CA LYS A 67 -25.46 -18.32 -1.40
C LYS A 67 -26.23 -17.13 -0.84
N LEU A 68 -27.22 -17.40 0.00
CA LEU A 68 -28.01 -16.33 0.64
C LEU A 68 -27.15 -15.48 1.59
N ARG A 69 -26.23 -16.11 2.33
CA ARG A 69 -25.29 -15.39 3.23
C ARG A 69 -24.39 -14.44 2.44
N HIS A 70 -23.79 -14.90 1.34
CA HIS A 70 -22.96 -14.05 0.48
C HIS A 70 -23.74 -12.89 -0.12
N ARG A 71 -24.98 -13.12 -0.60
CA ARG A 71 -25.84 -12.04 -1.10
C ARG A 71 -26.20 -11.01 -0.04
N LYS A 72 -26.47 -11.44 1.20
CA LYS A 72 -26.72 -10.53 2.31
C LYS A 72 -25.47 -9.73 2.68
N SER A 73 -24.31 -10.36 2.68
CA SER A 73 -23.01 -9.69 2.90
C SER A 73 -22.78 -8.61 1.83
N ALA A 74 -22.90 -8.95 0.55
CA ALA A 74 -22.77 -8.01 -0.56
C ALA A 74 -23.72 -6.82 -0.43
N THR A 75 -24.99 -7.05 -0.05
CA THR A 75 -25.96 -5.96 0.17
C THR A 75 -25.55 -5.05 1.35
N GLY A 76 -25.01 -5.63 2.43
CA GLY A 76 -24.49 -4.85 3.57
C GLY A 76 -23.32 -3.98 3.19
N LEU A 77 -22.37 -4.53 2.44
CA LEU A 77 -21.20 -3.82 1.92
C LEU A 77 -21.59 -2.71 0.94
N ASP A 78 -22.58 -2.94 0.08
CA ASP A 78 -23.09 -1.95 -0.86
C ASP A 78 -23.66 -0.72 -0.12
N ARG A 79 -24.46 -0.93 0.92
CA ARG A 79 -24.99 0.17 1.76
C ARG A 79 -23.86 0.95 2.43
N MET A 80 -22.82 0.27 2.90
CA MET A 80 -21.65 0.91 3.52
C MET A 80 -20.86 1.71 2.48
N MET A 81 -20.68 1.18 1.28
CA MET A 81 -20.03 1.87 0.16
C MET A 81 -20.79 3.14 -0.23
N GLU A 82 -22.11 3.06 -0.35
CA GLU A 82 -22.95 4.21 -0.67
C GLU A 82 -22.93 5.29 0.45
N ALA A 83 -22.86 4.88 1.71
CA ALA A 83 -22.67 5.81 2.81
C ALA A 83 -21.32 6.54 2.73
N ALA A 84 -20.24 5.80 2.41
CA ALA A 84 -18.91 6.38 2.22
C ALA A 84 -18.86 7.33 1.02
N ARG A 85 -19.52 7.00 -0.09
CA ARG A 85 -19.64 7.89 -1.26
C ARG A 85 -20.36 9.19 -0.93
N ARG A 86 -21.48 9.11 -0.21
CA ARG A 86 -22.22 10.31 0.22
C ARG A 86 -21.37 11.19 1.14
N GLU A 87 -20.65 10.59 2.09
CA GLU A 87 -19.76 11.34 2.98
C GLU A 87 -18.61 12.00 2.20
N LEU A 88 -17.97 11.29 1.29
CA LEU A 88 -16.93 11.83 0.42
C LEU A 88 -17.47 13.02 -0.38
N SER A 89 -18.63 12.88 -1.02
CA SER A 89 -19.26 13.97 -1.79
C SER A 89 -19.58 15.17 -0.89
N ARG A 90 -20.05 14.94 0.35
CA ARG A 90 -20.30 16.00 1.31
C ARG A 90 -19.01 16.74 1.67
N LEU A 91 -17.94 16.03 1.97
CA LEU A 91 -16.65 16.63 2.29
C LEU A 91 -16.09 17.40 1.10
N GLN A 92 -16.22 16.87 -0.11
CA GLN A 92 -15.74 17.51 -1.33
C GLN A 92 -16.56 18.73 -1.77
N ALA A 93 -17.80 18.87 -1.33
CA ALA A 93 -18.61 20.05 -1.55
C ALA A 93 -18.10 21.29 -0.79
N PHE A 94 -17.33 21.11 0.28
CA PHE A 94 -16.71 22.20 1.01
C PHE A 94 -15.29 22.47 0.47
N PRO A 95 -14.84 23.74 0.47
CA PRO A 95 -13.45 24.06 0.09
C PRO A 95 -12.49 23.25 0.97
N ALA A 96 -11.43 22.72 0.35
CA ALA A 96 -10.44 21.90 1.06
C ALA A 96 -10.00 22.64 2.34
N ARG A 97 -10.17 22.00 3.50
CA ARG A 97 -9.54 22.47 4.72
C ARG A 97 -8.05 22.52 4.44
N GLN A 98 -7.48 23.72 4.42
CA GLN A 98 -6.03 23.82 4.42
C GLN A 98 -5.52 22.91 5.53
N PRO A 99 -4.63 21.93 5.26
CA PRO A 99 -4.00 21.21 6.34
C PRO A 99 -3.42 22.29 7.23
N ALA A 100 -3.82 22.28 8.51
CA ALA A 100 -3.09 23.04 9.51
C ALA A 100 -1.67 22.51 9.38
N VAL A 101 -0.84 23.26 8.67
CA VAL A 101 0.58 23.02 8.64
C VAL A 101 0.97 23.22 10.09
N LEU A 102 1.02 22.12 10.83
CA LEU A 102 1.85 22.05 12.00
C LEU A 102 3.23 22.35 11.44
N ALA A 103 3.58 23.63 11.42
CA ALA A 103 4.93 24.08 11.24
C ALA A 103 5.69 23.49 12.44
N VAL A 104 5.99 22.20 12.36
CA VAL A 104 7.06 21.62 13.12
C VAL A 104 8.30 22.34 12.58
N SER A 105 8.62 23.49 13.22
CA SER A 105 9.94 24.09 13.09
C SER A 105 10.91 23.01 13.55
N ILE A 106 11.35 22.19 12.59
CA ILE A 106 12.49 21.33 12.78
C ILE A 106 13.65 22.32 12.98
N PRO A 107 14.19 22.49 14.21
CA PRO A 107 15.34 23.34 14.40
C PRO A 107 16.43 22.79 13.47
N ALA A 108 16.91 23.64 12.56
CA ALA A 108 17.98 23.28 11.66
C ALA A 108 19.09 22.59 12.47
N PRO A 109 19.59 21.43 12.05
CA PRO A 109 20.68 20.77 12.74
C PRO A 109 21.83 21.78 12.84
N ARG A 110 22.18 22.15 14.08
CA ARG A 110 23.34 22.96 14.36
C ARG A 110 24.55 22.18 13.87
N VAL A 111 25.01 22.50 12.67
CA VAL A 111 26.29 22.00 12.17
C VAL A 111 27.36 22.59 13.13
N GLN A 112 27.78 21.77 14.08
CA GLN A 112 28.96 22.11 14.85
C GLN A 112 30.14 22.10 13.88
N PRO A 113 30.94 23.17 13.82
CA PRO A 113 32.15 23.16 13.02
C PRO A 113 33.07 22.06 13.57
N VAL A 114 33.33 21.06 12.73
CA VAL A 114 34.31 20.02 13.01
C VAL A 114 35.64 20.72 13.17
N PRO A 115 36.33 20.62 14.32
CA PRO A 115 37.67 21.18 14.46
C PRO A 115 38.59 20.53 13.44
N ALA A 116 39.25 21.35 12.63
CA ALA A 116 40.23 20.92 11.64
C ALA A 116 41.31 20.06 12.32
N ALA A 117 41.22 18.75 12.11
CA ALA A 117 42.28 17.83 12.53
C ALA A 117 43.50 18.09 11.64
N ALA A 118 44.61 18.38 12.32
CA ALA A 118 45.93 18.57 11.75
C ALA A 118 46.35 17.33 10.93
N PRO A 119 47.20 17.50 9.90
CA PRO A 119 47.68 16.40 9.11
C PRO A 119 48.72 15.62 9.88
N GLU A 120 48.39 14.43 10.34
CA GLU A 120 49.39 13.50 10.91
C GLU A 120 49.87 12.53 9.81
N VAL A 121 51.05 12.83 9.47
CA VAL A 121 52.20 12.05 8.92
C VAL A 121 51.94 10.58 8.57
N ALA A 122 52.31 10.31 7.33
CA ALA A 122 52.47 9.01 6.73
C ALA A 122 53.30 8.04 7.59
N ALA A 123 52.81 6.83 7.74
CA ALA A 123 53.62 5.67 8.02
C ALA A 123 53.13 4.49 7.21
N GLN A 124 54.01 4.13 6.31
CA GLN A 124 54.04 2.93 5.51
C GLN A 124 53.76 1.68 6.34
N GLN A 125 52.88 0.82 5.90
CA GLN A 125 53.04 -0.60 6.21
C GLN A 125 52.65 -1.46 4.98
N ALA A 126 53.70 -2.20 4.61
CA ALA A 126 53.86 -3.12 3.54
C ALA A 126 52.82 -4.25 3.43
N VAL A 127 52.52 -4.56 2.21
CA VAL A 127 51.79 -5.77 1.77
C VAL A 127 52.71 -6.97 1.91
N PRO A 128 52.29 -8.12 2.44
CA PRO A 128 52.83 -9.40 2.02
C PRO A 128 51.88 -10.12 1.06
N ARG A 129 52.33 -10.29 -0.16
CA ARG A 129 51.86 -11.32 -1.06
C ARG A 129 52.27 -12.70 -0.53
N SER A 130 51.35 -13.62 -0.45
CA SER A 130 51.56 -15.08 -0.46
C SER A 130 50.17 -15.72 -0.61
N ARG A 131 49.87 -16.69 -1.36
CA ARG A 131 50.51 -17.64 -2.24
C ARG A 131 49.36 -18.38 -2.91
N GLN A 132 49.42 -18.47 -4.22
CA GLN A 132 48.71 -19.51 -4.98
C GLN A 132 49.08 -20.88 -4.44
N VAL A 133 48.10 -21.75 -4.23
CA VAL A 133 48.28 -23.20 -4.29
C VAL A 133 47.17 -23.75 -5.17
N ALA A 134 47.58 -24.24 -6.31
CA ALA A 134 46.84 -25.11 -7.18
C ALA A 134 47.03 -26.57 -6.70
N ALA A 135 45.93 -27.35 -6.76
CA ALA A 135 45.94 -28.80 -6.91
C ALA A 135 44.48 -29.18 -7.21
N ALA A 136 44.04 -29.65 -8.35
CA ALA A 136 44.38 -30.82 -9.12
C ALA A 136 43.92 -32.13 -8.45
N GLY A 137 43.03 -32.83 -9.17
CA GLY A 137 42.73 -34.24 -9.04
C GLY A 137 41.37 -34.47 -8.34
N GLY A 138 40.43 -35.20 -8.84
CA GLY A 138 40.41 -36.34 -9.73
C GLY A 138 39.27 -37.24 -9.29
N GLN A 139 38.66 -37.80 -10.29
CA GLN A 139 37.65 -38.87 -10.32
C GLN A 139 36.21 -38.52 -10.07
#